data_c9fb6c60032e4e9bf498f518ad5aca6b
#
_entry.id   c9fb6c60032e4e9bf498f518ad5aca6b
#
_cell.length_a   1.000
_cell.length_b   1.000
_cell.length_c   1.000
_cell.angle_alpha   90.00
_cell.angle_beta   90.00
_cell.angle_gamma   90.00
#
_symmetry.space_group_name_H-M   'P 1'
#
loop_
_entity.id
_entity.type
_entity.pdbx_description
1 polymer ?
#
loop_
_entity_poly.entity_id
_entity_poly.type
_entity_poly.pdbx_seq_one_letter_code
_entity_poly.pdbx_strand_id
1 'polypeptide(L)'
;MNNNYIVIGDSITYGIGDFESGGWSALLKNYIVNKDDSKVCSNYVHVAGFPGATSTDILNKIEYIFNSFKHEEFKNIVILSIGVNDTQEFNGNNKNSIEQYKSNIEKISKYIMQQDAELIILGLTRIESDEKFLWKPNKYYNNEVISEYDRDLEAILKFDSELEEFCKENKIKYLSMQDVLQKDDFIDGLHPNQKGHKKIFERIKKYLNE
;
A
#
# COMPACT_ATOMS: atom_id res chain seq x y z
N MET A 1 -3.27 15.90 -20.68
CA MET A 1 -1.88 15.56 -20.27
C MET A 1 -1.88 14.09 -19.92
N ASN A 2 -0.94 13.33 -20.43
CA ASN A 2 -0.86 11.90 -20.15
C ASN A 2 -0.25 11.68 -18.75
N ASN A 3 -0.72 10.65 -18.05
CA ASN A 3 -0.27 10.35 -16.71
C ASN A 3 0.49 9.02 -16.67
N ASN A 4 1.52 8.98 -15.86
CA ASN A 4 2.26 7.79 -15.52
C ASN A 4 2.11 7.50 -14.01
N TYR A 5 1.37 6.46 -13.68
CA TYR A 5 1.13 6.07 -12.29
C TYR A 5 2.15 5.02 -11.85
N ILE A 6 2.78 5.26 -10.70
CA ILE A 6 3.70 4.34 -10.05
C ILE A 6 3.09 3.95 -8.70
N VAL A 7 2.56 2.76 -8.61
CA VAL A 7 1.89 2.22 -7.42
C VAL A 7 2.89 1.43 -6.61
N ILE A 8 3.16 1.85 -5.38
CA ILE A 8 4.20 1.27 -4.52
C ILE A 8 3.59 0.82 -3.20
N GLY A 9 3.92 -0.38 -2.73
CA GLY A 9 3.44 -0.88 -1.45
C GLY A 9 3.87 -2.30 -1.11
N ASP A 10 3.09 -2.92 -0.24
CA ASP A 10 3.33 -4.24 0.32
C ASP A 10 2.51 -5.37 -0.36
N SER A 11 2.16 -6.41 0.41
CA SER A 11 1.35 -7.55 -0.04
C SER A 11 -0.07 -7.18 -0.46
N ILE A 12 -0.67 -6.16 0.16
CA ILE A 12 -2.01 -5.68 -0.19
C ILE A 12 -1.95 -4.96 -1.54
N THR A 13 -0.90 -4.22 -1.80
CA THR A 13 -0.64 -3.61 -3.11
C THR A 13 -0.29 -4.65 -4.17
N TYR A 14 0.44 -5.70 -3.80
CA TYR A 14 0.71 -6.84 -4.69
C TYR A 14 -0.56 -7.58 -5.12
N GLY A 15 -1.61 -7.58 -4.27
CA GLY A 15 -2.90 -8.21 -4.54
C GLY A 15 -3.11 -9.55 -3.85
N ILE A 16 -2.33 -9.85 -2.78
CA ILE A 16 -2.56 -11.08 -1.99
C ILE A 16 -3.98 -11.11 -1.47
N GLY A 17 -4.67 -12.25 -1.71
CA GLY A 17 -6.05 -12.49 -1.32
C GLY A 17 -7.06 -12.39 -2.47
N ASP A 18 -6.70 -11.77 -3.59
CA ASP A 18 -7.50 -11.72 -4.81
C ASP A 18 -6.85 -12.55 -5.91
N PHE A 19 -7.22 -13.82 -5.98
CA PHE A 19 -6.67 -14.78 -6.96
C PHE A 19 -7.30 -14.67 -8.35
N GLU A 20 -8.33 -13.83 -8.52
CA GLU A 20 -9.03 -13.69 -9.80
C GLU A 20 -8.59 -12.42 -10.54
N SER A 21 -8.60 -11.27 -9.84
CA SER A 21 -8.33 -9.97 -10.47
C SER A 21 -6.90 -9.48 -10.24
N GLY A 22 -6.15 -10.08 -9.30
CA GLY A 22 -4.80 -9.66 -8.95
C GLY A 22 -4.74 -8.43 -8.05
N GLY A 23 -5.83 -8.14 -7.33
CA GLY A 23 -5.91 -7.08 -6.33
C GLY A 23 -6.29 -5.71 -6.86
N TRP A 24 -6.44 -4.76 -5.93
CA TRP A 24 -6.89 -3.40 -6.22
C TRP A 24 -5.98 -2.67 -7.22
N SER A 25 -4.68 -2.91 -7.17
CA SER A 25 -3.70 -2.27 -8.05
C SER A 25 -3.82 -2.75 -9.50
N ALA A 26 -4.12 -4.04 -9.72
CA ALA A 26 -4.41 -4.59 -11.03
C ALA A 26 -5.75 -4.07 -11.58
N LEU A 27 -6.78 -3.97 -10.73
CA LEU A 27 -8.06 -3.35 -11.09
C LEU A 27 -7.87 -1.89 -11.50
N LEU A 28 -7.05 -1.14 -10.74
CA LEU A 28 -6.71 0.25 -11.05
C LEU A 28 -5.98 0.38 -12.38
N LYS A 29 -4.99 -0.48 -12.62
CA LYS A 29 -4.28 -0.54 -13.90
C LYS A 29 -5.23 -0.77 -15.06
N ASN A 30 -6.09 -1.78 -14.95
CA ASN A 30 -7.08 -2.08 -15.99
C ASN A 30 -8.03 -0.91 -16.23
N TYR A 31 -8.50 -0.25 -15.17
CA TYR A 31 -9.38 0.91 -15.29
C TYR A 31 -8.69 2.08 -16.00
N ILE A 32 -7.48 2.45 -15.57
CA ILE A 32 -6.76 3.62 -16.12
C ILE A 32 -6.38 3.41 -17.57
N VAL A 33 -5.84 2.22 -17.91
CA VAL A 33 -5.39 1.90 -19.27
C VAL A 33 -6.55 1.82 -20.26
N ASN A 34 -7.72 1.34 -19.80
CA ASN A 34 -8.91 1.17 -20.67
C ASN A 34 -9.88 2.36 -20.63
N LYS A 35 -9.60 3.40 -19.83
CA LYS A 35 -10.49 4.58 -19.71
C LYS A 35 -10.56 5.41 -21.00
N ASP A 36 -9.54 5.32 -21.85
CA ASP A 36 -9.45 6.09 -23.07
C ASP A 36 -9.88 5.22 -24.26
N ASP A 37 -10.97 5.62 -24.93
CA ASP A 37 -11.45 5.02 -26.19
C ASP A 37 -10.49 5.26 -27.37
N SER A 38 -9.47 6.11 -27.17
CA SER A 38 -8.40 6.29 -28.16
C SER A 38 -7.57 4.99 -28.19
N LYS A 39 -7.38 4.41 -29.37
CA LYS A 39 -6.53 3.22 -29.58
C LYS A 39 -5.05 3.45 -29.25
N VAL A 40 -4.71 4.59 -28.66
CA VAL A 40 -3.37 4.98 -28.24
C VAL A 40 -3.37 5.01 -26.70
N CYS A 41 -2.50 4.21 -26.08
CA CYS A 41 -2.34 4.23 -24.63
C CYS A 41 -1.86 5.62 -24.18
N SER A 42 -2.74 6.35 -23.51
CA SER A 42 -2.46 7.71 -23.04
C SER A 42 -2.05 7.76 -21.56
N ASN A 43 -2.12 6.64 -20.86
CA ASN A 43 -1.71 6.53 -19.45
C ASN A 43 -0.97 5.23 -19.20
N TYR A 44 0.05 5.28 -18.36
CA TYR A 44 0.78 4.09 -17.89
C TYR A 44 0.49 3.83 -16.41
N VAL A 45 0.53 2.55 -16.02
CA VAL A 45 0.44 2.13 -14.62
C VAL A 45 1.45 1.03 -14.35
N HIS A 46 2.37 1.29 -13.46
CA HIS A 46 3.37 0.37 -12.97
C HIS A 46 3.07 0.00 -11.52
N VAL A 47 3.13 -1.29 -11.20
CA VAL A 47 2.84 -1.79 -9.85
C VAL A 47 4.10 -2.40 -9.25
N ALA A 48 4.53 -1.87 -8.13
CA ALA A 48 5.68 -2.30 -7.34
C ALA A 48 5.20 -2.71 -5.92
N GLY A 49 4.52 -3.86 -5.84
CA GLY A 49 4.06 -4.46 -4.58
C GLY A 49 5.09 -5.48 -4.07
N PHE A 50 5.52 -5.33 -2.82
CA PHE A 50 6.52 -6.19 -2.18
C PHE A 50 5.93 -6.85 -0.93
N PRO A 51 5.49 -8.11 -1.00
CA PRO A 51 4.90 -8.80 0.15
C PRO A 51 5.81 -8.77 1.39
N GLY A 52 5.24 -8.35 2.53
CA GLY A 52 5.97 -8.23 3.79
C GLY A 52 6.83 -6.98 3.95
N ALA A 53 6.89 -6.10 2.93
CA ALA A 53 7.70 -4.89 3.00
C ALA A 53 7.21 -3.93 4.09
N THR A 54 8.16 -3.33 4.78
CA THR A 54 8.00 -2.20 5.69
C THR A 54 8.34 -0.88 4.99
N SER A 55 8.09 0.24 5.66
CA SER A 55 8.54 1.56 5.19
C SER A 55 10.06 1.63 5.02
N THR A 56 10.84 0.91 5.85
CA THR A 56 12.30 0.79 5.70
C THR A 56 12.69 0.09 4.40
N ASP A 57 11.97 -0.98 4.04
CA ASP A 57 12.24 -1.70 2.79
C ASP A 57 11.97 -0.84 1.57
N ILE A 58 10.87 -0.06 1.61
CA ILE A 58 10.53 0.87 0.51
C ILE A 58 11.53 2.01 0.45
N LEU A 59 11.93 2.61 1.58
CA LEU A 59 12.94 3.66 1.61
C LEU A 59 14.25 3.22 0.93
N ASN A 60 14.68 1.99 1.18
CA ASN A 60 15.90 1.44 0.59
C ASN A 60 15.80 1.17 -0.92
N LYS A 61 14.60 1.15 -1.48
CA LYS A 61 14.32 0.83 -2.89
C LYS A 61 13.71 1.98 -3.69
N ILE A 62 13.27 3.05 -3.03
CA ILE A 62 12.45 4.09 -3.66
C ILE A 62 13.11 4.73 -4.87
N GLU A 63 14.39 5.02 -4.80
CA GLU A 63 15.16 5.60 -5.90
C GLU A 63 15.19 4.65 -7.12
N TYR A 64 15.49 3.37 -6.88
CA TYR A 64 15.50 2.36 -7.94
C TYR A 64 14.11 2.18 -8.57
N ILE A 65 13.06 2.06 -7.74
CA ILE A 65 11.67 1.89 -8.21
C ILE A 65 11.27 3.08 -9.07
N PHE A 66 11.45 4.29 -8.54
CA PHE A 66 11.04 5.51 -9.24
C PHE A 66 11.77 5.66 -10.58
N ASN A 67 13.10 5.53 -10.59
CA ASN A 67 13.91 5.65 -11.81
C ASN A 67 13.63 4.55 -12.84
N SER A 68 13.16 3.37 -12.41
CA SER A 68 12.77 2.29 -13.32
C SER A 68 11.46 2.55 -14.05
N PHE A 69 10.58 3.36 -13.47
CA PHE A 69 9.21 3.54 -13.99
C PHE A 69 8.84 4.98 -14.35
N LYS A 70 9.64 5.99 -13.96
CA LYS A 70 9.36 7.38 -14.33
C LYS A 70 9.27 7.55 -15.85
N HIS A 71 8.46 8.48 -16.28
CA HIS A 71 8.32 8.86 -17.68
C HIS A 71 8.66 10.34 -17.86
N GLU A 72 9.56 10.65 -18.79
CA GLU A 72 10.08 12.03 -18.95
C GLU A 72 9.04 13.00 -19.53
N GLU A 73 8.10 12.50 -20.33
CA GLU A 73 7.10 13.33 -21.03
C GLU A 73 5.72 13.32 -20.36
N PHE A 74 5.49 12.45 -19.35
CA PHE A 74 4.20 12.31 -18.70
C PHE A 74 4.27 12.85 -17.27
N LYS A 75 3.12 13.27 -16.77
CA LYS A 75 3.00 13.59 -15.35
C LYS A 75 3.16 12.31 -14.53
N ASN A 76 4.23 12.24 -13.72
CA ASN A 76 4.44 11.13 -12.81
C ASN A 76 3.58 11.30 -11.53
N ILE A 77 2.81 10.28 -11.20
CA ILE A 77 1.94 10.23 -10.02
C ILE A 77 2.29 8.97 -9.24
N VAL A 78 2.80 9.14 -8.03
CA VAL A 78 3.10 8.02 -7.13
C VAL A 78 1.94 7.79 -6.19
N ILE A 79 1.44 6.55 -6.11
CA ILE A 79 0.48 6.09 -5.11
C ILE A 79 1.22 5.18 -4.16
N LEU A 80 1.43 5.65 -2.91
CA LEU A 80 2.14 4.92 -1.88
C LEU A 80 1.16 4.30 -0.88
N SER A 81 1.27 2.99 -0.64
CA SER A 81 0.46 2.23 0.33
C SER A 81 1.37 1.33 1.16
N ILE A 82 1.86 1.83 2.30
CA ILE A 82 2.86 1.14 3.13
C ILE A 82 2.68 1.49 4.61
N GLY A 83 2.94 0.53 5.49
CA GLY A 83 2.96 0.75 6.94
C GLY A 83 2.31 -0.35 7.76
N VAL A 84 1.43 -1.17 7.18
CA VAL A 84 0.77 -2.27 7.91
C VAL A 84 1.80 -3.27 8.47
N ASN A 85 2.89 -3.54 7.74
CA ASN A 85 3.95 -4.41 8.24
C ASN A 85 4.87 -3.73 9.26
N ASP A 86 4.91 -2.40 9.29
CA ASP A 86 5.66 -1.63 10.29
C ASP A 86 5.07 -1.83 11.69
N THR A 87 3.73 -1.96 11.80
CA THR A 87 3.02 -2.20 13.06
C THR A 87 3.14 -3.64 13.58
N GLN A 88 3.70 -4.55 12.79
CA GLN A 88 3.84 -5.94 13.17
C GLN A 88 4.78 -6.08 14.36
N GLU A 89 4.27 -6.65 15.44
CA GLU A 89 5.04 -6.88 16.66
C GLU A 89 5.77 -8.23 16.59
N PHE A 90 7.01 -8.22 17.02
CA PHE A 90 7.82 -9.41 17.23
C PHE A 90 8.57 -9.27 18.56
N ASN A 91 8.34 -10.22 19.49
CA ASN A 91 8.91 -10.19 20.83
C ASN A 91 8.64 -8.88 21.61
N GLY A 92 7.44 -8.33 21.50
CA GLY A 92 7.03 -7.12 22.22
C GLY A 92 7.50 -5.81 21.58
N ASN A 93 8.06 -5.84 20.36
CA ASN A 93 8.48 -4.65 19.63
C ASN A 93 7.94 -4.66 18.22
N ASN A 94 7.42 -3.54 17.76
CA ASN A 94 7.06 -3.36 16.36
C ASN A 94 8.29 -3.48 15.46
N LYS A 95 8.13 -3.94 14.22
CA LYS A 95 9.23 -4.00 13.23
C LYS A 95 9.90 -2.66 13.03
N ASN A 96 9.11 -1.57 12.99
CA ASN A 96 9.60 -0.21 13.08
C ASN A 96 8.89 0.50 14.25
N SER A 97 9.62 1.33 15.00
CA SER A 97 8.95 2.25 15.90
C SER A 97 8.17 3.30 15.09
N ILE A 98 7.22 3.95 15.73
CA ILE A 98 6.43 5.00 15.07
C ILE A 98 7.30 6.16 14.59
N GLU A 99 8.35 6.50 15.34
CA GLU A 99 9.33 7.53 14.96
C GLU A 99 10.13 7.10 13.73
N GLN A 100 10.53 5.82 13.66
CA GLN A 100 11.23 5.28 12.49
C GLN A 100 10.31 5.27 11.27
N TYR A 101 9.04 4.86 11.43
CA TYR A 101 8.05 4.90 10.37
C TYR A 101 7.86 6.32 9.83
N LYS A 102 7.63 7.32 10.71
CA LYS A 102 7.49 8.74 10.34
C LYS A 102 8.72 9.23 9.59
N SER A 103 9.92 8.96 10.10
CA SER A 103 11.18 9.34 9.44
C SER A 103 11.33 8.71 8.05
N ASN A 104 10.90 7.46 7.88
CA ASN A 104 10.94 6.77 6.60
C ASN A 104 9.95 7.40 5.61
N ILE A 105 8.71 7.65 6.03
CA ILE A 105 7.69 8.31 5.19
C ILE A 105 8.12 9.70 4.77
N GLU A 106 8.71 10.48 5.69
CA GLU A 106 9.26 11.80 5.37
C GLU A 106 10.33 11.73 4.27
N LYS A 107 11.31 10.81 4.41
CA LYS A 107 12.39 10.65 3.42
C LYS A 107 11.86 10.17 2.06
N ILE A 108 10.93 9.21 2.05
CA ILE A 108 10.28 8.71 0.82
C ILE A 108 9.54 9.86 0.13
N SER A 109 8.71 10.59 0.89
CA SER A 109 7.92 11.70 0.37
C SER A 109 8.79 12.81 -0.20
N LYS A 110 9.84 13.20 0.54
CA LYS A 110 10.80 14.20 0.11
C LYS A 110 11.49 13.80 -1.20
N TYR A 111 11.95 12.54 -1.29
CA TYR A 111 12.57 12.04 -2.51
C TYR A 111 11.62 12.16 -3.71
N ILE A 112 10.37 11.68 -3.58
CA ILE A 112 9.38 11.69 -4.68
C ILE A 112 9.06 13.14 -5.09
N MET A 113 8.80 14.02 -4.14
CA MET A 113 8.45 15.43 -4.42
C MET A 113 9.61 16.19 -5.06
N GLN A 114 10.86 15.84 -4.77
CA GLN A 114 12.04 16.42 -5.42
C GLN A 114 12.18 16.01 -6.90
N GLN A 115 11.46 14.96 -7.33
CA GLN A 115 11.44 14.50 -8.72
C GLN A 115 10.31 15.12 -9.56
N ASP A 116 9.67 16.19 -9.07
CA ASP A 116 8.50 16.84 -9.72
C ASP A 116 7.34 15.85 -9.97
N ALA A 117 7.21 14.87 -9.09
CA ALA A 117 6.14 13.89 -9.12
C ALA A 117 5.05 14.23 -8.09
N GLU A 118 3.80 13.97 -8.47
CA GLU A 118 2.69 14.04 -7.52
C GLU A 118 2.70 12.82 -6.60
N LEU A 119 2.50 13.03 -5.31
CA LEU A 119 2.41 11.96 -4.32
C LEU A 119 1.01 11.89 -3.71
N ILE A 120 0.43 10.69 -3.75
CA ILE A 120 -0.79 10.32 -3.07
C ILE A 120 -0.45 9.20 -2.09
N ILE A 121 -0.73 9.39 -0.81
CA ILE A 121 -0.53 8.36 0.21
C ILE A 121 -1.89 7.78 0.61
N LEU A 122 -1.99 6.44 0.51
CA LEU A 122 -3.13 5.72 1.02
C LEU A 122 -2.93 5.46 2.51
N GLY A 123 -3.96 5.74 3.31
CA GLY A 123 -4.01 5.37 4.71
C GLY A 123 -3.90 3.85 4.90
N LEU A 124 -3.55 3.43 6.10
CA LEU A 124 -3.43 2.01 6.42
C LEU A 124 -4.83 1.37 6.41
N THR A 125 -4.94 0.18 5.84
CA THR A 125 -6.16 -0.61 5.97
C THR A 125 -6.27 -1.15 7.39
N ARG A 126 -7.48 -1.15 7.96
CA ARG A 126 -7.73 -1.86 9.21
C ARG A 126 -7.47 -3.37 9.05
N ILE A 127 -7.27 -4.03 10.16
CA ILE A 127 -7.26 -5.50 10.26
C ILE A 127 -8.48 -5.96 11.06
N GLU A 128 -8.89 -7.22 10.90
CA GLU A 128 -10.10 -7.75 11.54
C GLU A 128 -9.83 -8.55 12.81
N SER A 129 -8.59 -8.92 13.08
CA SER A 129 -8.26 -9.79 14.18
C SER A 129 -7.30 -9.12 15.16
N ASP A 130 -7.69 -9.02 16.43
CA ASP A 130 -6.79 -8.79 17.57
C ASP A 130 -6.12 -10.10 18.01
N GLU A 131 -6.35 -11.20 17.30
CA GLU A 131 -5.72 -12.47 17.58
C GLU A 131 -4.29 -12.50 17.04
N LYS A 132 -3.40 -13.15 17.80
CA LYS A 132 -2.04 -13.45 17.34
C LYS A 132 -2.08 -14.15 16.00
N PHE A 133 -1.57 -13.51 14.99
CA PHE A 133 -1.46 -14.10 13.67
C PHE A 133 -0.32 -15.12 13.70
N LEU A 134 -0.67 -16.39 13.92
CA LEU A 134 0.28 -17.49 13.82
C LEU A 134 0.53 -17.80 12.36
N TRP A 135 1.63 -17.33 11.80
CA TRP A 135 2.05 -17.77 10.48
C TRP A 135 2.52 -19.22 10.56
N LYS A 136 1.63 -20.12 10.16
CA LYS A 136 1.97 -21.54 10.00
C LYS A 136 2.53 -21.73 8.60
N PRO A 137 3.79 -22.16 8.47
CA PRO A 137 4.31 -22.54 7.18
C PRO A 137 3.43 -23.64 6.57
N ASN A 138 3.32 -23.60 5.27
CA ASN A 138 2.63 -24.65 4.53
C ASN A 138 3.37 -25.99 4.70
N LYS A 139 2.81 -27.08 4.14
CA LYS A 139 3.35 -28.44 4.20
C LYS A 139 4.87 -28.60 3.87
N TYR A 140 5.50 -27.58 3.25
CA TYR A 140 6.93 -27.59 2.90
C TYR A 140 7.84 -27.35 4.10
N TYR A 141 7.31 -26.88 5.23
CA TYR A 141 8.06 -26.55 6.45
C TYR A 141 7.61 -27.38 7.65
N ASN A 142 7.10 -28.61 7.44
CA ASN A 142 6.67 -29.56 8.46
C ASN A 142 5.62 -29.01 9.45
N ASN A 143 4.85 -27.98 9.08
CA ASN A 143 3.86 -27.32 9.94
C ASN A 143 4.44 -26.75 11.25
N GLU A 144 5.73 -26.54 11.35
CA GLU A 144 6.33 -25.86 12.50
C GLU A 144 5.95 -24.37 12.45
N VAL A 145 5.65 -23.78 13.60
CA VAL A 145 5.45 -22.33 13.74
C VAL A 145 6.81 -21.67 13.57
N ILE A 146 7.03 -21.00 12.44
CA ILE A 146 8.30 -20.30 12.18
C ILE A 146 8.34 -18.97 12.92
N SER A 147 7.20 -18.30 13.10
CA SER A 147 7.14 -17.02 13.80
C SER A 147 5.72 -16.76 14.30
N GLU A 148 5.64 -16.22 15.50
CA GLU A 148 4.43 -15.59 16.02
C GLU A 148 4.53 -14.09 15.72
N TYR A 149 3.55 -13.56 15.01
CA TYR A 149 3.42 -12.15 14.78
C TYR A 149 2.14 -11.67 15.42
N ASP A 150 2.27 -10.73 16.33
CA ASP A 150 1.12 -10.01 16.85
C ASP A 150 0.85 -8.82 15.95
N ARG A 151 -0.41 -8.60 15.62
CA ARG A 151 -0.92 -7.42 14.97
C ARG A 151 -2.02 -6.85 15.81
N ASP A 152 -1.86 -5.60 16.14
CA ASP A 152 -2.77 -4.87 16.97
C ASP A 152 -3.48 -3.80 16.13
N LEU A 153 -4.81 -3.81 16.17
CA LEU A 153 -5.61 -2.77 15.50
C LEU A 153 -5.32 -1.39 16.07
N GLU A 154 -5.07 -1.28 17.38
CA GLU A 154 -4.72 -0.01 18.01
C GLU A 154 -3.40 0.54 17.46
N ALA A 155 -2.39 -0.32 17.25
CA ALA A 155 -1.14 0.08 16.61
C ALA A 155 -1.37 0.57 15.17
N ILE A 156 -2.21 -0.12 14.38
CA ILE A 156 -2.56 0.33 13.02
C ILE A 156 -3.23 1.70 13.05
N LEU A 157 -4.21 1.91 13.92
CA LEU A 157 -4.91 3.19 14.03
C LEU A 157 -3.97 4.31 14.45
N LYS A 158 -3.04 4.04 15.36
CA LYS A 158 -2.04 5.00 15.81
C LYS A 158 -1.09 5.39 14.67
N PHE A 159 -0.55 4.41 13.94
CA PHE A 159 0.34 4.68 12.80
C PHE A 159 -0.39 5.43 11.68
N ASP A 160 -1.64 5.09 11.41
CA ASP A 160 -2.46 5.76 10.40
C ASP A 160 -2.76 7.21 10.78
N SER A 161 -3.07 7.48 12.05
CA SER A 161 -3.29 8.85 12.57
C SER A 161 -2.04 9.72 12.41
N GLU A 162 -0.87 9.18 12.72
CA GLU A 162 0.41 9.90 12.54
C GLU A 162 0.73 10.13 11.06
N LEU A 163 0.35 9.19 10.19
CA LEU A 163 0.49 9.33 8.75
C LEU A 163 -0.42 10.43 8.20
N GLU A 164 -1.68 10.47 8.64
CA GLU A 164 -2.64 11.51 8.24
C GLU A 164 -2.17 12.89 8.68
N GLU A 165 -1.71 13.04 9.94
CA GLU A 165 -1.16 14.29 10.46
C GLU A 165 0.06 14.74 9.65
N PHE A 166 1.00 13.85 9.41
CA PHE A 166 2.18 14.12 8.55
C PHE A 166 1.76 14.62 7.16
N CYS A 167 0.82 13.95 6.52
CA CYS A 167 0.33 14.34 5.19
C CYS A 167 -0.31 15.74 5.22
N LYS A 168 -1.12 16.03 6.23
CA LYS A 168 -1.76 17.34 6.42
C LYS A 168 -0.73 18.46 6.61
N GLU A 169 0.26 18.27 7.48
CA GLU A 169 1.32 19.24 7.74
C GLU A 169 2.16 19.54 6.49
N ASN A 170 2.44 18.51 5.68
CA ASN A 170 3.27 18.61 4.49
C ASN A 170 2.46 18.87 3.19
N LYS A 171 1.14 19.04 3.28
CA LYS A 171 0.22 19.26 2.13
C LYS A 171 0.30 18.13 1.09
N ILE A 172 0.54 16.91 1.55
CA ILE A 172 0.53 15.69 0.73
C ILE A 172 -0.91 15.16 0.66
N LYS A 173 -1.30 14.68 -0.50
CA LYS A 173 -2.62 14.06 -0.69
C LYS A 173 -2.71 12.76 0.11
N TYR A 174 -3.64 12.70 1.05
CA TYR A 174 -3.93 11.51 1.86
C TYR A 174 -5.32 10.99 1.54
N LEU A 175 -5.45 9.68 1.38
CA LEU A 175 -6.73 9.01 1.18
C LEU A 175 -6.93 7.95 2.26
N SER A 176 -7.83 8.22 3.21
CA SER A 176 -8.15 7.30 4.30
C SER A 176 -8.71 5.97 3.78
N MET A 177 -8.25 4.86 4.38
CA MET A 177 -8.69 3.50 4.11
C MET A 177 -9.36 2.81 5.31
N GLN A 178 -9.51 3.50 6.45
CA GLN A 178 -9.99 2.91 7.71
C GLN A 178 -11.44 2.41 7.65
N ASP A 179 -12.30 3.06 6.88
CA ASP A 179 -13.73 2.74 6.75
C ASP A 179 -14.04 1.86 5.53
N VAL A 180 -13.03 1.46 4.76
CA VAL A 180 -13.22 0.76 3.48
C VAL A 180 -13.55 -0.71 3.67
N LEU A 181 -12.85 -1.38 4.60
CA LEU A 181 -12.94 -2.82 4.79
C LEU A 181 -13.76 -3.19 6.05
N GLN A 182 -14.46 -4.31 5.95
CA GLN A 182 -15.24 -4.93 7.02
C GLN A 182 -14.79 -6.38 7.19
N LYS A 183 -15.25 -7.05 8.26
CA LYS A 183 -14.88 -8.41 8.64
C LYS A 183 -14.88 -9.41 7.47
N ASP A 184 -15.92 -9.41 6.67
CA ASP A 184 -16.09 -10.36 5.57
C ASP A 184 -15.27 -10.01 4.31
N ASP A 185 -14.44 -8.98 4.39
CA ASP A 185 -13.60 -8.53 3.27
C ASP A 185 -12.17 -9.09 3.33
N PHE A 186 -11.86 -9.97 4.29
CA PHE A 186 -10.52 -10.55 4.48
C PHE A 186 -10.50 -12.06 4.24
N ILE A 187 -9.32 -12.59 3.87
CA ILE A 187 -9.08 -14.04 3.79
C ILE A 187 -8.47 -14.59 5.07
N ASP A 188 -7.74 -13.77 5.82
CA ASP A 188 -6.93 -14.16 6.98
C ASP A 188 -6.91 -13.09 8.08
N GLY A 189 -7.83 -12.13 8.03
CA GLY A 189 -7.91 -11.00 8.96
C GLY A 189 -6.99 -9.83 8.62
N LEU A 190 -6.07 -10.00 7.66
CA LEU A 190 -5.14 -8.98 7.19
C LEU A 190 -5.29 -8.68 5.69
N HIS A 191 -5.18 -9.73 4.87
CA HIS A 191 -5.20 -9.58 3.42
C HIS A 191 -6.64 -9.52 2.93
N PRO A 192 -7.01 -8.46 2.19
CA PRO A 192 -8.34 -8.36 1.62
C PRO A 192 -8.60 -9.51 0.64
N ASN A 193 -9.81 -10.05 0.65
CA ASN A 193 -10.29 -10.95 -0.41
C ASN A 193 -10.65 -10.14 -1.66
N GLN A 194 -11.14 -10.80 -2.71
CA GLN A 194 -11.56 -10.16 -3.96
C GLN A 194 -12.53 -8.98 -3.72
N LYS A 195 -13.51 -9.15 -2.83
CA LYS A 195 -14.49 -8.10 -2.50
C LYS A 195 -13.81 -6.91 -1.79
N GLY A 196 -12.90 -7.19 -0.85
CA GLY A 196 -12.11 -6.17 -0.15
C GLY A 196 -11.22 -5.38 -1.10
N HIS A 197 -10.50 -6.06 -1.98
CA HIS A 197 -9.69 -5.41 -3.02
C HIS A 197 -10.52 -4.54 -3.95
N LYS A 198 -11.71 -4.99 -4.34
CA LYS A 198 -12.64 -4.19 -5.14
C LYS A 198 -13.08 -2.92 -4.43
N LYS A 199 -13.34 -2.98 -3.12
CA LYS A 199 -13.71 -1.79 -2.32
C LYS A 199 -12.56 -0.78 -2.26
N ILE A 200 -11.32 -1.23 -2.05
CA ILE A 200 -10.13 -0.37 -2.09
C ILE A 200 -10.01 0.30 -3.46
N PHE A 201 -10.12 -0.47 -4.54
CA PHE A 201 -10.10 0.05 -5.91
C PHE A 201 -11.18 1.12 -6.13
N GLU A 202 -12.45 0.87 -5.75
CA GLU A 202 -13.53 1.84 -5.95
C GLU A 202 -13.32 3.14 -5.15
N ARG A 203 -12.72 3.07 -3.95
CA ARG A 203 -12.33 4.24 -3.16
C ARG A 203 -11.29 5.07 -3.90
N ILE A 204 -10.23 4.44 -4.43
CA ILE A 204 -9.17 5.14 -5.16
C ILE A 204 -9.70 5.70 -6.49
N LYS A 205 -10.49 4.91 -7.21
CA LYS A 205 -11.10 5.33 -8.48
C LYS A 205 -12.00 6.57 -8.29
N LYS A 206 -12.82 6.59 -7.24
CA LYS A 206 -13.63 7.76 -6.90
C LYS A 206 -12.74 8.98 -6.69
N TYR A 207 -11.72 8.87 -5.86
CA TYR A 207 -10.78 9.96 -5.58
C TYR A 207 -10.06 10.50 -6.83
N LEU A 208 -9.65 9.63 -7.75
CA LEU A 208 -8.95 10.04 -8.97
C LEU A 208 -9.87 10.69 -10.03
N ASN A 209 -11.20 10.63 -9.84
CA ASN A 209 -12.18 11.24 -10.75
C ASN A 209 -12.77 12.56 -10.20
N GLU A 210 -12.48 12.90 -8.95
CA GLU A 210 -12.82 14.19 -8.32
C GLU A 210 -11.81 15.28 -8.69
#